data_0fa8617fefa6c766b28002f9fba2734f
#
_entry.id   0fa8617fefa6c766b28002f9fba2734f
#
_cell.length_a   1.000
_cell.length_b   1.000
_cell.length_c   1.000
_cell.angle_alpha   90.00
_cell.angle_beta   90.00
_cell.angle_gamma   90.00
#
_symmetry.space_group_name_H-M   'P 1'
#
loop_
_entity.id
_entity.type
_entity.pdbx_description
1 polymer ?
#
loop_
_entity_poly.entity_id
_entity_poly.type
_entity_poly.pdbx_seq_one_letter_code
_entity_poly.pdbx_strand_id
1 'polypeptide(L)'
;MTQSGLYEDLKTEIDGAVQKKVTEESNASNCRALEGGYMNTSGTTYIRNSSFYVTDAISCESFVSQPRFHNNLYMATNYAKENGLNVQNHADQVGLMPYQYEYDKSLKIYSITIDLEMVGKDDNFQEEAEAEEKAERVCMLLNAVETLSLIVKGNMDNAEPVFAVGGLSERKTHYFENVVKVEEDRLVVSKDLIEKVAKGYNVGLLRGQTFINEGEIEE
;
A
#
# COMPACT_ATOMS: atom_id res chain seq x y z
N MET A 1 7.59 -8.54 13.50
CA MET A 1 6.69 -8.05 14.58
C MET A 1 5.31 -7.92 14.00
N THR A 2 4.35 -8.60 14.57
CA THR A 2 2.97 -8.63 14.09
C THR A 2 2.24 -7.33 14.42
N GLN A 3 1.47 -6.82 13.48
CA GLN A 3 0.63 -5.60 13.61
C GLN A 3 -0.41 -5.67 14.74
N SER A 4 -0.55 -6.79 15.42
CA SER A 4 -1.64 -7.04 16.37
C SER A 4 -1.53 -6.25 17.68
N GLY A 5 -0.35 -5.99 18.19
CA GLY A 5 -0.18 -5.36 19.51
C GLY A 5 -0.68 -3.91 19.56
N LEU A 6 -0.35 -3.10 18.56
CA LEU A 6 -0.70 -1.66 18.58
C LEU A 6 -2.21 -1.41 18.51
N TYR A 7 -2.93 -2.21 17.72
CA TYR A 7 -4.37 -2.07 17.58
C TYR A 7 -5.13 -2.55 18.82
N GLU A 8 -4.60 -3.52 19.53
CA GLU A 8 -5.20 -4.00 20.79
C GLU A 8 -5.02 -2.97 21.90
N ASP A 9 -3.84 -2.37 22.01
CA ASP A 9 -3.56 -1.31 23.00
C ASP A 9 -4.41 -0.06 22.77
N LEU A 10 -4.64 0.32 21.51
CA LEU A 10 -5.48 1.45 21.14
C LEU A 10 -6.99 1.19 21.26
N LYS A 11 -7.41 -0.07 21.33
CA LYS A 11 -8.82 -0.45 21.49
C LYS A 11 -9.28 -0.58 22.94
N THR A 12 -8.36 -0.58 23.88
CA THR A 12 -8.71 -0.72 25.28
C THR A 12 -9.45 0.55 25.75
N GLU A 13 -10.60 0.40 26.39
CA GLU A 13 -11.29 1.51 27.06
C GLU A 13 -10.46 1.99 28.25
N ILE A 14 -9.72 3.06 28.05
CA ILE A 14 -8.83 3.67 29.04
C ILE A 14 -9.27 5.12 29.25
N ASP A 15 -9.13 5.67 30.44
CA ASP A 15 -9.35 7.09 30.66
C ASP A 15 -8.37 7.95 29.85
N GLY A 16 -8.71 9.22 29.56
CA GLY A 16 -7.99 10.03 28.58
C GLY A 16 -6.49 10.20 28.89
N ALA A 17 -6.06 10.15 30.16
CA ALA A 17 -4.65 10.30 30.52
C ALA A 17 -3.86 9.02 30.25
N VAL A 18 -4.44 7.86 30.55
CA VAL A 18 -3.84 6.56 30.27
C VAL A 18 -3.81 6.31 28.76
N GLN A 19 -4.86 6.67 28.04
CA GLN A 19 -4.90 6.62 26.59
C GLN A 19 -3.78 7.43 25.93
N LYS A 20 -3.56 8.66 26.41
CA LYS A 20 -2.46 9.49 25.92
C LYS A 20 -1.13 8.77 26.08
N LYS A 21 -0.85 8.25 27.26
CA LYS A 21 0.39 7.55 27.57
C LYS A 21 0.59 6.31 26.70
N VAL A 22 -0.44 5.48 26.54
CA VAL A 22 -0.37 4.27 25.67
C VAL A 22 -0.10 4.67 24.22
N THR A 23 -0.79 5.68 23.70
CA THR A 23 -0.58 6.14 22.32
C THR A 23 0.83 6.67 22.13
N GLU A 24 1.33 7.46 23.06
CA GLU A 24 2.69 8.02 23.06
C GLU A 24 3.75 6.92 23.09
N GLU A 25 3.67 5.98 24.02
CA GLU A 25 4.60 4.86 24.15
C GLU A 25 4.55 3.95 22.89
N SER A 26 3.38 3.68 22.36
CA SER A 26 3.21 2.87 21.16
C SER A 26 3.81 3.52 19.92
N ASN A 27 3.67 4.82 19.78
CA ASN A 27 4.24 5.58 18.65
C ASN A 27 5.75 5.70 18.74
N ALA A 28 6.30 5.92 19.94
CA ALA A 28 7.74 5.99 20.16
C ALA A 28 8.45 4.67 19.79
N SER A 29 7.78 3.53 20.00
CA SER A 29 8.34 2.20 19.72
C SER A 29 7.96 1.61 18.36
N ASN A 30 7.03 2.21 17.60
CA ASN A 30 6.47 1.65 16.39
C ASN A 30 6.43 2.64 15.23
N CYS A 31 7.49 2.67 14.47
CA CYS A 31 7.64 3.47 13.25
C CYS A 31 6.46 3.31 12.26
N ARG A 32 5.87 2.12 12.15
CA ARG A 32 4.74 1.89 11.22
C ARG A 32 3.48 2.63 11.62
N ALA A 33 3.17 2.66 12.91
CA ALA A 33 2.01 3.38 13.41
C ALA A 33 2.17 4.87 13.20
N LEU A 34 3.35 5.40 13.50
CA LEU A 34 3.62 6.81 13.32
C LEU A 34 3.59 7.20 11.84
N GLU A 35 4.35 6.51 10.98
CA GLU A 35 4.47 6.90 9.57
C GLU A 35 3.18 6.63 8.77
N GLY A 36 2.42 5.61 9.10
CA GLY A 36 1.11 5.33 8.50
C GLY A 36 -0.01 6.27 8.96
N GLY A 37 0.25 7.07 9.98
CA GLY A 37 -0.76 7.89 10.64
C GLY A 37 -1.66 7.08 11.57
N TYR A 38 -2.39 7.77 12.43
CA TYR A 38 -3.32 7.14 13.37
C TYR A 38 -4.50 8.05 13.71
N MET A 39 -5.57 7.43 14.14
CA MET A 39 -6.72 8.11 14.73
C MET A 39 -7.19 7.31 15.94
N ASN A 40 -7.26 7.99 17.08
CA ASN A 40 -7.85 7.44 18.30
C ASN A 40 -8.93 8.38 18.81
N THR A 41 -10.15 7.88 18.96
CA THR A 41 -11.34 8.65 19.35
C THR A 41 -11.93 8.24 20.70
N SER A 42 -11.30 7.28 21.39
CA SER A 42 -11.74 6.86 22.73
C SER A 42 -11.29 7.88 23.76
N GLY A 43 -12.19 8.71 24.26
CA GLY A 43 -11.90 9.79 25.19
C GLY A 43 -11.42 11.05 24.45
N THR A 44 -10.16 11.44 24.59
CA THR A 44 -9.58 12.56 23.82
C THR A 44 -9.24 12.09 22.40
N THR A 45 -9.64 12.89 21.41
CA THR A 45 -9.34 12.56 20.00
C THR A 45 -7.90 12.95 19.65
N TYR A 46 -7.13 11.98 19.18
CA TYR A 46 -5.80 12.16 18.61
C TYR A 46 -5.82 11.73 17.15
N ILE A 47 -5.39 12.63 16.27
CA ILE A 47 -5.30 12.37 14.83
C ILE A 47 -3.92 12.78 14.35
N ARG A 48 -3.27 11.90 13.60
CA ARG A 48 -2.04 12.18 12.88
C ARG A 48 -2.17 11.65 11.45
N ASN A 49 -1.89 12.48 10.48
CA ASN A 49 -1.86 12.06 9.08
C ASN A 49 -0.63 11.19 8.81
N SER A 50 -0.69 10.40 7.75
CA SER A 50 0.46 9.66 7.24
C SER A 50 1.57 10.61 6.80
N SER A 51 2.82 10.22 7.00
CA SER A 51 4.01 10.92 6.46
C SER A 51 4.29 10.55 5.00
N PHE A 52 3.56 9.60 4.42
CA PHE A 52 3.68 9.25 3.01
C PHE A 52 2.31 9.18 2.34
N TYR A 53 2.28 9.48 1.06
CA TYR A 53 1.09 9.50 0.23
C TYR A 53 1.33 8.65 -1.00
N VAL A 54 0.35 7.81 -1.33
CA VAL A 54 0.40 6.92 -2.49
C VAL A 54 -0.80 7.22 -3.36
N THR A 55 -0.58 7.36 -4.67
CA THR A 55 -1.66 7.50 -5.64
C THR A 55 -2.33 6.16 -5.91
N ASP A 56 -3.46 6.19 -6.60
CA ASP A 56 -4.04 4.98 -7.17
C ASP A 56 -3.07 4.32 -8.14
N ALA A 57 -3.05 2.99 -8.15
CA ALA A 57 -2.28 2.21 -9.11
C ALA A 57 -3.09 2.05 -10.40
N ILE A 58 -2.77 2.86 -11.40
CA ILE A 58 -3.49 2.92 -12.67
C ILE A 58 -2.87 1.92 -13.65
N SER A 59 -3.69 1.06 -14.26
CA SER A 59 -3.23 0.12 -15.29
C SER A 59 -2.68 0.85 -16.51
N CYS A 60 -1.53 0.38 -17.01
CA CYS A 60 -0.94 0.84 -18.26
C CYS A 60 -1.65 0.28 -19.50
N GLU A 61 -2.44 -0.75 -19.32
CA GLU A 61 -3.14 -1.48 -20.38
C GLU A 61 -4.64 -1.29 -20.27
N SER A 62 -5.36 -1.59 -21.36
CA SER A 62 -6.81 -1.62 -21.32
C SER A 62 -7.29 -2.71 -20.37
N PHE A 63 -8.18 -2.37 -19.48
CA PHE A 63 -8.74 -3.32 -18.52
C PHE A 63 -9.55 -4.40 -19.24
N VAL A 64 -9.14 -5.65 -19.06
CA VAL A 64 -9.88 -6.84 -19.50
C VAL A 64 -10.35 -7.56 -18.25
N SER A 65 -11.59 -7.33 -17.85
CA SER A 65 -12.18 -8.02 -16.69
C SER A 65 -12.21 -9.53 -16.93
N GLN A 66 -11.62 -10.29 -16.03
CA GLN A 66 -11.74 -11.74 -15.96
C GLN A 66 -12.50 -12.12 -14.68
N PRO A 67 -13.83 -12.05 -14.69
CA PRO A 67 -14.60 -12.39 -13.51
C PRO A 67 -14.47 -13.88 -13.20
N ARG A 68 -14.16 -14.20 -11.96
CA ARG A 68 -14.14 -15.57 -11.45
C ARG A 68 -15.26 -15.76 -10.45
N PHE A 69 -16.11 -16.71 -10.74
CA PHE A 69 -17.19 -17.12 -9.84
C PHE A 69 -16.69 -18.19 -8.88
N HIS A 70 -16.86 -17.94 -7.60
CA HIS A 70 -16.63 -18.93 -6.56
C HIS A 70 -17.92 -19.17 -5.78
N ASN A 71 -18.17 -20.43 -5.50
CA ASN A 71 -19.21 -20.80 -4.56
C ASN A 71 -18.73 -22.00 -3.72
N ASN A 72 -19.33 -22.14 -2.56
CA ASN A 72 -19.04 -23.23 -1.65
C ASN A 72 -20.08 -24.38 -1.80
N LEU A 73 -20.48 -24.66 -3.05
CA LEU A 73 -21.58 -25.58 -3.35
C LEU A 73 -21.36 -26.99 -2.78
N TYR A 74 -20.12 -27.49 -2.86
CA TYR A 74 -19.80 -28.83 -2.35
C TYR A 74 -20.05 -28.96 -0.84
N MET A 75 -19.51 -28.05 -0.06
CA MET A 75 -19.69 -28.06 1.40
C MET A 75 -21.15 -27.78 1.78
N ALA A 76 -21.79 -26.82 1.13
CA ALA A 76 -23.20 -26.51 1.32
C ALA A 76 -24.11 -27.72 1.02
N THR A 77 -23.81 -28.47 -0.03
CA THR A 77 -24.56 -29.67 -0.40
C THR A 77 -24.37 -30.80 0.64
N ASN A 78 -23.15 -31.01 1.12
CA ASN A 78 -22.90 -32.03 2.15
C ASN A 78 -23.60 -31.69 3.45
N TYR A 79 -23.46 -30.44 3.91
CA TYR A 79 -24.16 -29.97 5.11
C TYR A 79 -25.70 -30.11 4.98
N ALA A 80 -26.25 -29.74 3.84
CA ALA A 80 -27.68 -29.88 3.55
C ALA A 80 -28.14 -31.34 3.63
N LYS A 81 -27.37 -32.28 3.04
CA LYS A 81 -27.68 -33.72 3.13
C LYS A 81 -27.67 -34.25 4.55
N GLU A 82 -26.67 -33.90 5.33
CA GLU A 82 -26.53 -34.32 6.72
C GLU A 82 -27.67 -33.79 7.62
N ASN A 83 -28.18 -32.59 7.31
CA ASN A 83 -29.22 -31.93 8.08
C ASN A 83 -30.62 -32.01 7.46
N GLY A 84 -30.82 -32.76 6.39
CA GLY A 84 -32.10 -32.90 5.70
C GLY A 84 -32.66 -31.61 5.10
N LEU A 85 -31.77 -30.68 4.73
CA LEU A 85 -32.11 -29.38 4.17
C LEU A 85 -32.02 -29.41 2.63
N ASN A 86 -32.77 -28.51 1.99
CA ASN A 86 -32.65 -28.25 0.56
C ASN A 86 -31.78 -27.03 0.32
N VAL A 87 -30.70 -27.18 -0.44
CA VAL A 87 -29.72 -26.12 -0.68
C VAL A 87 -30.33 -24.85 -1.30
N GLN A 88 -31.32 -25.02 -2.20
CA GLN A 88 -31.94 -23.88 -2.88
C GLN A 88 -32.88 -23.08 -1.96
N ASN A 89 -33.57 -23.77 -1.08
CA ASN A 89 -34.55 -23.14 -0.18
C ASN A 89 -33.94 -22.61 1.11
N HIS A 90 -32.75 -23.09 1.47
CA HIS A 90 -32.07 -22.77 2.74
C HIS A 90 -30.63 -22.35 2.50
N ALA A 91 -30.37 -21.58 1.43
CA ALA A 91 -29.03 -21.15 1.02
C ALA A 91 -28.28 -20.40 2.13
N ASP A 92 -28.99 -19.58 2.91
CA ASP A 92 -28.48 -18.85 4.08
C ASP A 92 -28.05 -19.78 5.23
N GLN A 93 -28.79 -20.88 5.44
CA GLN A 93 -28.53 -21.83 6.54
C GLN A 93 -27.40 -22.80 6.19
N VAL A 94 -27.28 -23.19 4.93
CA VAL A 94 -26.23 -24.11 4.48
C VAL A 94 -24.91 -23.42 4.15
N GLY A 95 -24.83 -22.10 4.32
CA GLY A 95 -23.62 -21.32 4.09
C GLY A 95 -23.24 -21.22 2.60
N LEU A 96 -24.21 -21.29 1.69
CA LEU A 96 -23.98 -21.06 0.29
C LEU A 96 -23.82 -19.56 0.02
N MET A 97 -22.57 -19.12 -0.08
CA MET A 97 -22.23 -17.72 -0.36
C MET A 97 -21.50 -17.62 -1.70
N PRO A 98 -22.23 -17.46 -2.81
CA PRO A 98 -21.58 -17.19 -4.09
C PRO A 98 -20.94 -15.80 -4.06
N TYR A 99 -19.70 -15.72 -4.52
CA TYR A 99 -19.03 -14.44 -4.70
C TYR A 99 -18.27 -14.40 -6.01
N GLN A 100 -18.18 -13.21 -6.54
CA GLN A 100 -17.43 -12.93 -7.75
C GLN A 100 -16.27 -12.01 -7.40
N TYR A 101 -15.10 -12.26 -7.96
CA TYR A 101 -14.02 -11.30 -7.94
C TYR A 101 -13.43 -11.12 -9.34
N GLU A 102 -12.96 -9.94 -9.59
CA GLU A 102 -12.25 -9.62 -10.81
C GLU A 102 -10.75 -9.81 -10.59
N TYR A 103 -10.09 -10.30 -11.62
CA TYR A 103 -8.66 -10.51 -11.64
C TYR A 103 -8.07 -9.73 -12.81
N ASP A 104 -7.10 -8.88 -12.50
CA ASP A 104 -6.34 -8.12 -13.48
C ASP A 104 -4.84 -8.33 -13.24
N LYS A 105 -4.13 -8.73 -14.29
CA LYS A 105 -2.68 -8.85 -14.30
C LYS A 105 -2.15 -7.91 -15.37
N SER A 106 -1.75 -6.71 -14.96
CA SER A 106 -1.22 -5.68 -15.85
C SER A 106 -0.12 -4.89 -15.17
N LEU A 107 0.71 -4.22 -15.95
CA LEU A 107 1.61 -3.19 -15.44
C LEU A 107 0.79 -2.02 -14.91
N LYS A 108 1.21 -1.47 -13.77
CA LYS A 108 0.53 -0.37 -13.10
C LYS A 108 1.51 0.76 -12.82
N ILE A 109 1.00 1.98 -12.94
CA ILE A 109 1.75 3.19 -12.57
C ILE A 109 1.15 3.75 -11.29
N TYR A 110 1.98 4.07 -10.33
CA TYR A 110 1.63 4.78 -9.11
C TYR A 110 2.77 5.69 -8.68
N SER A 111 2.47 6.68 -7.85
CA SER A 111 3.45 7.60 -7.29
C SER A 111 3.43 7.55 -5.77
N ILE A 112 4.60 7.70 -5.16
CA ILE A 112 4.75 7.81 -3.72
C ILE A 112 5.43 9.13 -3.41
N THR A 113 4.88 9.87 -2.46
CA THR A 113 5.50 11.08 -1.91
C THR A 113 5.69 10.90 -0.41
N ILE A 114 6.92 11.08 0.07
CA ILE A 114 7.25 11.03 1.49
C ILE A 114 7.49 12.46 1.97
N ASP A 115 6.74 12.87 2.98
CA ASP A 115 6.90 14.17 3.64
C ASP A 115 7.96 14.07 4.73
N LEU A 116 9.18 14.46 4.38
CA LEU A 116 10.32 14.35 5.28
C LEU A 116 10.21 15.22 6.55
N GLU A 117 9.39 16.28 6.52
CA GLU A 117 9.13 17.11 7.70
C GLU A 117 8.22 16.38 8.71
N MET A 118 7.40 15.46 8.25
CA MET A 118 6.51 14.67 9.10
C MET A 118 7.12 13.35 9.59
N VAL A 119 8.16 12.85 8.91
CA VAL A 119 8.81 11.60 9.31
C VAL A 119 9.38 11.72 10.72
N GLY A 120 9.02 10.78 11.60
CA GLY A 120 9.49 10.73 12.97
C GLY A 120 8.99 11.86 13.86
N LYS A 121 7.97 12.61 13.45
CA LYS A 121 7.43 13.73 14.22
C LYS A 121 5.98 13.49 14.61
N ASP A 122 5.66 13.75 15.87
CA ASP A 122 4.29 13.68 16.40
C ASP A 122 3.91 14.99 17.11
N ASP A 123 3.14 15.83 16.42
CA ASP A 123 2.70 17.11 16.97
C ASP A 123 1.69 16.97 18.12
N ASN A 124 0.96 15.83 18.22
CA ASN A 124 0.02 15.61 19.32
C ASN A 124 0.75 15.49 20.67
N PHE A 125 1.95 14.93 20.65
CA PHE A 125 2.75 14.68 21.85
C PHE A 125 4.02 15.54 21.91
N GLN A 126 4.26 16.36 20.87
CA GLN A 126 5.44 17.21 20.72
C GLN A 126 6.74 16.40 20.78
N GLU A 127 6.72 15.23 20.16
CA GLU A 127 7.89 14.37 20.03
C GLU A 127 8.45 14.42 18.62
N GLU A 128 9.76 14.33 18.52
CA GLU A 128 10.49 14.31 17.27
C GLU A 128 11.71 13.40 17.39
N ALA A 129 11.85 12.49 16.45
CA ALA A 129 12.97 11.56 16.38
C ALA A 129 14.24 12.27 15.92
N GLU A 130 15.40 11.75 16.32
CA GLU A 130 16.71 12.22 15.86
C GLU A 130 16.89 11.96 14.35
N ALA A 131 17.83 12.68 13.74
CA ALA A 131 18.03 12.66 12.29
C ALA A 131 18.35 11.27 11.73
N GLU A 132 19.18 10.51 12.47
CA GLU A 132 19.53 9.14 12.10
C GLU A 132 18.29 8.23 12.07
N GLU A 133 17.43 8.31 13.07
CA GLU A 133 16.20 7.53 13.14
C GLU A 133 15.22 7.92 12.03
N LYS A 134 15.10 9.21 11.73
CA LYS A 134 14.29 9.67 10.58
C LYS A 134 14.79 9.09 9.26
N ALA A 135 16.10 9.07 9.05
CA ALA A 135 16.71 8.47 7.86
C ALA A 135 16.43 6.96 7.78
N GLU A 136 16.54 6.23 8.89
CA GLU A 136 16.20 4.80 8.93
C GLU A 136 14.74 4.55 8.60
N ARG A 137 13.81 5.39 9.07
CA ARG A 137 12.38 5.29 8.76
C ARG A 137 12.11 5.50 7.27
N VAL A 138 12.76 6.48 6.64
CA VAL A 138 12.68 6.70 5.19
C VAL A 138 13.23 5.49 4.43
N CYS A 139 14.39 4.97 4.82
CA CYS A 139 14.96 3.76 4.23
C CYS A 139 14.02 2.55 4.34
N MET A 140 13.35 2.36 5.49
CA MET A 140 12.37 1.29 5.66
C MET A 140 11.15 1.46 4.74
N LEU A 141 10.67 2.69 4.54
CA LEU A 141 9.58 2.97 3.59
C LEU A 141 10.01 2.63 2.15
N LEU A 142 11.20 3.04 1.74
CA LEU A 142 11.73 2.75 0.40
C LEU A 142 11.96 1.25 0.20
N ASN A 143 12.50 0.54 1.18
CA ASN A 143 12.65 -0.91 1.13
C ASN A 143 11.30 -1.63 1.05
N ALA A 144 10.27 -1.11 1.72
CA ALA A 144 8.93 -1.67 1.62
C ALA A 144 8.33 -1.50 0.21
N VAL A 145 8.67 -0.43 -0.50
CA VAL A 145 8.28 -0.23 -1.90
C VAL A 145 9.04 -1.17 -2.83
N GLU A 146 10.36 -1.32 -2.62
CA GLU A 146 11.21 -2.21 -3.42
C GLU A 146 10.73 -3.67 -3.37
N THR A 147 10.27 -4.12 -2.21
CA THR A 147 9.84 -5.51 -1.98
C THR A 147 8.32 -5.64 -1.81
N LEU A 148 7.55 -4.73 -2.41
CA LEU A 148 6.11 -4.68 -2.22
C LEU A 148 5.44 -5.97 -2.70
N SER A 149 4.84 -6.67 -1.76
CA SER A 149 4.07 -7.87 -2.04
C SER A 149 2.83 -7.91 -1.15
N LEU A 150 1.75 -8.45 -1.69
CA LEU A 150 0.48 -8.60 -1.00
C LEU A 150 0.01 -10.05 -1.06
N ILE A 151 -0.51 -10.54 0.04
CA ILE A 151 -1.18 -11.84 0.07
C ILE A 151 -2.69 -11.59 0.00
N VAL A 152 -3.27 -11.93 -1.13
CA VAL A 152 -4.72 -11.80 -1.36
C VAL A 152 -5.31 -13.17 -1.61
N LYS A 153 -6.20 -13.61 -0.73
CA LYS A 153 -6.91 -14.91 -0.83
C LYS A 153 -5.97 -16.10 -1.06
N GLY A 154 -4.81 -16.10 -0.41
CA GLY A 154 -3.82 -17.17 -0.51
C GLY A 154 -2.88 -17.09 -1.72
N ASN A 155 -3.03 -16.11 -2.58
CA ASN A 155 -2.07 -15.80 -3.63
C ASN A 155 -1.14 -14.68 -3.16
N MET A 156 0.14 -14.79 -3.47
CA MET A 156 1.12 -13.72 -3.25
C MET A 156 1.29 -12.97 -4.57
N ASP A 157 0.91 -11.69 -4.54
CA ASP A 157 1.07 -10.78 -5.67
C ASP A 157 2.28 -9.89 -5.40
N ASN A 158 3.25 -9.89 -6.30
CA ASN A 158 4.39 -9.00 -6.25
C ASN A 158 4.05 -7.71 -6.99
N ALA A 159 4.36 -6.59 -6.37
CA ALA A 159 4.21 -5.25 -6.94
C ALA A 159 5.53 -4.46 -6.87
N GLU A 160 6.65 -5.19 -6.95
CA GLU A 160 7.98 -4.59 -7.02
C GLU A 160 8.12 -3.72 -8.27
N PRO A 161 8.77 -2.55 -8.16
CA PRO A 161 8.89 -1.65 -9.29
C PRO A 161 9.85 -2.20 -10.34
N VAL A 162 9.41 -2.21 -11.60
CA VAL A 162 10.25 -2.55 -12.77
C VAL A 162 10.92 -1.30 -13.37
N PHE A 163 10.33 -0.14 -13.13
CA PHE A 163 10.89 1.17 -13.45
C PHE A 163 10.57 2.13 -12.32
N ALA A 164 11.54 2.91 -11.91
CA ALA A 164 11.37 3.92 -10.88
C ALA A 164 12.11 5.21 -11.24
N VAL A 165 11.50 6.33 -10.91
CA VAL A 165 12.15 7.65 -10.96
C VAL A 165 11.86 8.37 -9.65
N GLY A 166 12.87 8.97 -9.05
CA GLY A 166 12.71 9.63 -7.78
C GLY A 166 13.89 10.46 -7.32
N GLY A 167 13.71 11.17 -6.24
CA GLY A 167 14.72 12.00 -5.63
C GLY A 167 14.13 13.00 -4.64
N LEU A 168 14.95 13.89 -4.13
CA LEU A 168 14.53 14.95 -3.23
C LEU A 168 13.84 16.08 -4.00
N SER A 169 12.70 16.52 -3.51
CA SER A 169 11.94 17.64 -4.05
C SER A 169 11.68 18.68 -2.96
N GLU A 170 11.79 19.95 -3.29
CA GLU A 170 11.37 21.06 -2.42
C GLU A 170 9.84 21.18 -2.33
N ARG A 171 9.11 20.42 -3.13
CA ARG A 171 7.65 20.49 -3.22
C ARG A 171 7.03 19.18 -2.75
N LYS A 172 6.04 19.28 -1.91
CA LYS A 172 5.20 18.18 -1.46
C LYS A 172 4.11 17.89 -2.49
N THR A 173 4.48 17.21 -3.57
CA THR A 173 3.57 16.82 -4.65
C THR A 173 3.99 15.50 -5.27
N HIS A 174 3.08 14.80 -5.94
CA HIS A 174 3.43 13.69 -6.81
C HIS A 174 4.10 14.20 -8.07
N TYR A 175 5.38 14.56 -7.93
CA TYR A 175 6.13 15.33 -8.93
C TYR A 175 6.32 14.62 -10.27
N PHE A 176 6.27 13.29 -10.26
CA PHE A 176 6.44 12.44 -11.45
C PHE A 176 5.14 11.83 -11.95
N GLU A 177 4.00 12.29 -11.47
CA GLU A 177 2.72 11.82 -11.99
C GLU A 177 2.58 12.13 -13.49
N ASN A 178 2.08 11.16 -14.25
CA ASN A 178 1.83 11.27 -15.70
C ASN A 178 3.06 11.49 -16.60
N VAL A 179 4.27 11.29 -16.11
CA VAL A 179 5.50 11.48 -16.94
C VAL A 179 5.94 10.22 -17.68
N VAL A 180 5.35 9.09 -17.33
CA VAL A 180 5.67 7.77 -17.90
C VAL A 180 4.39 7.11 -18.38
N LYS A 181 4.47 6.40 -19.50
CA LYS A 181 3.40 5.55 -20.05
C LYS A 181 4.00 4.26 -20.56
N VAL A 182 3.17 3.24 -20.67
CA VAL A 182 3.53 2.01 -21.38
C VAL A 182 2.59 1.87 -22.58
N GLU A 183 3.17 1.76 -23.76
CA GLU A 183 2.43 1.61 -25.02
C GLU A 183 3.04 0.44 -25.79
N GLU A 184 2.27 -0.61 -26.09
CA GLU A 184 2.71 -1.80 -26.82
C GLU A 184 4.03 -2.40 -26.28
N ASP A 185 4.07 -2.64 -24.96
CA ASP A 185 5.27 -3.12 -24.24
C ASP A 185 6.51 -2.21 -24.32
N ARG A 186 6.32 -0.96 -24.72
CA ARG A 186 7.37 0.07 -24.72
C ARG A 186 7.16 1.04 -23.57
N LEU A 187 8.23 1.32 -22.85
CA LEU A 187 8.23 2.42 -21.88
C LEU A 187 8.40 3.74 -22.62
N VAL A 188 7.40 4.59 -22.55
CA VAL A 188 7.40 5.93 -23.16
C VAL A 188 7.58 6.96 -22.05
N VAL A 189 8.67 7.70 -22.12
CA VAL A 189 9.00 8.76 -21.17
C VAL A 189 8.73 10.14 -21.78
N SER A 190 8.20 11.05 -21.00
CA SER A 190 7.94 12.41 -21.44
C SER A 190 9.23 13.23 -21.49
N LYS A 191 9.27 14.28 -22.30
CA LYS A 191 10.36 15.25 -22.28
C LYS A 191 10.53 15.92 -20.91
N ASP A 192 9.44 16.14 -20.19
CA ASP A 192 9.42 16.67 -18.84
C ASP A 192 10.19 15.76 -17.87
N LEU A 193 10.08 14.43 -18.03
CA LEU A 193 10.87 13.50 -17.24
C LEU A 193 12.37 13.68 -17.49
N ILE A 194 12.77 13.76 -18.74
CA ILE A 194 14.20 13.94 -19.11
C ILE A 194 14.75 15.23 -18.50
N GLU A 195 13.98 16.33 -18.58
CA GLU A 195 14.37 17.61 -17.97
C GLU A 195 14.46 17.53 -16.43
N LYS A 196 13.58 16.75 -15.78
CA LYS A 196 13.59 16.53 -14.35
C LYS A 196 14.80 15.69 -13.92
N VAL A 197 15.10 14.63 -14.64
CA VAL A 197 16.29 13.79 -14.40
C VAL A 197 17.57 14.62 -14.51
N ALA A 198 17.68 15.49 -15.51
CA ALA A 198 18.81 16.40 -15.67
C ALA A 198 18.99 17.38 -14.48
N LYS A 199 17.97 17.56 -13.64
CA LYS A 199 18.02 18.34 -12.39
C LYS A 199 18.52 17.56 -11.18
N GLY A 200 18.94 16.32 -11.34
CA GLY A 200 19.54 15.51 -10.27
C GLY A 200 18.59 14.45 -9.67
N TYR A 201 17.50 14.11 -10.35
CA TYR A 201 16.68 12.95 -9.97
C TYR A 201 17.28 11.66 -10.53
N ASN A 202 17.03 10.55 -9.83
CA ASN A 202 17.57 9.24 -10.19
C ASN A 202 16.52 8.42 -10.93
N VAL A 203 16.97 7.59 -11.85
CA VAL A 203 16.17 6.62 -12.59
C VAL A 203 16.71 5.23 -12.33
N GLY A 204 15.83 4.28 -12.12
CA GLY A 204 16.13 2.86 -12.00
C GLY A 204 15.27 2.04 -12.95
N LEU A 205 15.90 1.12 -13.65
CA LEU A 205 15.24 0.14 -14.52
C LEU A 205 15.67 -1.27 -14.11
N LEU A 206 14.70 -2.13 -13.77
CA LEU A 206 14.96 -3.54 -13.55
C LEU A 206 15.07 -4.24 -14.90
N ARG A 207 16.26 -4.71 -15.23
CA ARG A 207 16.51 -5.46 -16.47
C ARG A 207 15.86 -6.83 -16.39
N GLY A 208 14.94 -7.11 -17.28
CA GLY A 208 14.22 -8.37 -17.26
C GLY A 208 13.40 -8.65 -18.50
N GLN A 209 13.61 -7.88 -19.57
CA GLN A 209 12.83 -7.95 -20.80
C GLN A 209 11.34 -7.62 -20.59
N THR A 210 11.05 -6.78 -19.62
CA THR A 210 9.68 -6.27 -19.39
C THR A 210 9.30 -5.30 -20.51
N PHE A 211 10.28 -4.47 -20.96
CA PHE A 211 10.06 -3.52 -22.05
C PHE A 211 10.95 -3.85 -23.25
N ILE A 212 10.38 -3.75 -24.43
CA ILE A 212 11.11 -4.04 -25.68
C ILE A 212 12.18 -2.98 -26.03
N ASN A 213 12.13 -1.83 -25.36
CA ASN A 213 13.06 -0.71 -25.56
C ASN A 213 13.97 -0.42 -24.36
N GLU A 214 14.25 -1.40 -23.52
CA GLU A 214 15.11 -1.22 -22.33
C GLU A 214 16.47 -0.59 -22.69
N GLY A 215 17.08 -0.97 -23.81
CA GLY A 215 18.35 -0.40 -24.26
C GLY A 215 18.29 1.06 -24.69
N GLU A 216 17.14 1.56 -25.13
CA GLU A 216 16.94 2.96 -25.52
C GLU A 216 16.73 3.89 -24.31
N ILE A 217 16.34 3.32 -23.17
CA ILE A 217 16.06 4.07 -21.93
C ILE A 217 17.36 4.36 -21.17
N GLU A 218 18.40 3.56 -21.40
CA GLU A 218 19.69 3.67 -20.72
C GLU A 218 20.61 4.75 -21.35
N GLU A 219 20.31 5.22 -22.55
CA GLU A 219 21.02 6.31 -23.24
C GLU A 219 20.42 7.69 -22.89
#